data_9f6d4add27740deba81fb6d66f175ece
#
_entry.id   9f6d4add27740deba81fb6d66f175ece
#
_cell.length_a   1.000
_cell.length_b   1.000
_cell.length_c   1.000
_cell.angle_alpha   90.00
_cell.angle_beta   90.00
_cell.angle_gamma   90.00
#
_symmetry.space_group_name_H-M   'P 1'
#
loop_
_entity.id
_entity.type
_entity.pdbx_description
1 polymer ?
#
loop_
_entity_poly.entity_id
_entity_poly.type
_entity_poly.pdbx_seq_one_letter_code
_entity_poly.pdbx_strand_id
1 'polypeptide(L)'
;MKNIHATAIVSPKAELAENVTVGPYTIIEDDVIIGEGTSIASSVLIANGAKIGKNVTIAHGAVIATKPQDLKFGGEKTYATIGDNSVLREYTTVNRGTAAHGTSSIGKNCFIMAYAHIAHDCVIGDNVILANSVNLAGHIEIDDFVIIGGVVPVHQFVKIGAHAMIGGGFRVPQDICPYAMVGGYPLKTVGLNAIGLKRRGFDKEVIRKLEQTYKLLFFSGLNTTQAVEKINAEVEIIYEVQVILDFIKRSTRGLTK
;
A
#
# COMPACT_ATOMS: atom_id res chain seq x y z
N MET A 1 -23.48 16.69 -12.19
CA MET A 1 -23.46 17.97 -11.39
C MET A 1 -22.56 17.78 -10.17
N LYS A 2 -21.74 18.79 -9.84
CA LYS A 2 -20.97 18.82 -8.61
C LYS A 2 -21.91 19.13 -7.43
N ASN A 3 -21.78 18.42 -6.31
CA ASN A 3 -22.55 18.67 -5.09
C ASN A 3 -21.60 19.09 -3.97
N ILE A 4 -21.41 20.40 -3.81
CA ILE A 4 -20.51 20.99 -2.82
C ILE A 4 -21.32 21.60 -1.69
N HIS A 5 -21.10 21.14 -0.46
CA HIS A 5 -21.79 21.68 0.72
C HIS A 5 -21.43 23.15 0.94
N ALA A 6 -22.40 23.96 1.36
CA ALA A 6 -22.23 25.42 1.50
C ALA A 6 -21.13 25.84 2.48
N THR A 7 -20.76 24.97 3.45
CA THR A 7 -19.68 25.25 4.41
C THR A 7 -18.32 24.66 3.99
N ALA A 8 -18.21 24.02 2.83
CA ALA A 8 -16.94 23.58 2.32
C ALA A 8 -16.14 24.77 1.71
N ILE A 9 -14.83 24.74 1.88
CA ILE A 9 -13.91 25.73 1.31
C ILE A 9 -13.16 25.05 0.16
N VAL A 10 -13.56 25.35 -1.06
CA VAL A 10 -12.94 24.77 -2.26
C VAL A 10 -12.26 25.86 -3.06
N SER A 11 -10.96 25.72 -3.31
CA SER A 11 -10.24 26.68 -4.14
C SER A 11 -10.84 26.74 -5.55
N PRO A 12 -11.00 27.92 -6.14
CA PRO A 12 -11.41 28.08 -7.54
C PRO A 12 -10.40 27.52 -8.55
N LYS A 13 -9.18 27.24 -8.13
CA LYS A 13 -8.14 26.62 -8.98
C LYS A 13 -8.15 25.09 -8.92
N ALA A 14 -8.87 24.49 -7.96
CA ALA A 14 -9.01 23.05 -7.88
C ALA A 14 -9.85 22.51 -9.04
N GLU A 15 -9.37 21.44 -9.65
CA GLU A 15 -10.02 20.76 -10.76
C GLU A 15 -10.88 19.60 -10.27
N LEU A 16 -12.20 19.82 -10.17
CA LEU A 16 -13.17 18.79 -9.79
C LEU A 16 -13.93 18.35 -11.05
N ALA A 17 -13.93 17.04 -11.32
CA ALA A 17 -14.70 16.46 -12.42
C ALA A 17 -16.22 16.43 -12.09
N GLU A 18 -17.02 15.85 -13.01
CA GLU A 18 -18.46 15.71 -12.83
C GLU A 18 -18.79 14.72 -11.67
N ASN A 19 -19.95 14.91 -11.06
CA ASN A 19 -20.50 14.05 -10.00
C ASN A 19 -19.62 13.93 -8.75
N VAL A 20 -18.68 14.87 -8.55
CA VAL A 20 -17.93 14.96 -7.29
C VAL A 20 -18.83 15.52 -6.19
N THR A 21 -18.82 14.88 -5.02
CA THR A 21 -19.51 15.35 -3.82
C THR A 21 -18.52 15.78 -2.74
N VAL A 22 -18.77 16.94 -2.12
CA VAL A 22 -17.91 17.49 -1.07
C VAL A 22 -18.76 17.84 0.16
N GLY A 23 -18.48 17.17 1.27
CA GLY A 23 -19.19 17.33 2.53
C GLY A 23 -18.84 18.61 3.30
N PRO A 24 -19.55 18.87 4.42
CA PRO A 24 -19.40 20.10 5.20
C PRO A 24 -18.00 20.22 5.82
N TYR A 25 -17.53 21.46 5.95
CA TYR A 25 -16.24 21.83 6.58
C TYR A 25 -15.00 21.19 5.94
N THR A 26 -15.12 20.65 4.73
CA THR A 26 -14.01 20.13 3.95
C THR A 26 -13.26 21.26 3.28
N ILE A 27 -11.92 21.17 3.27
CA ILE A 27 -11.02 22.15 2.65
C ILE A 27 -10.29 21.49 1.48
N ILE A 28 -10.36 22.10 0.30
CA ILE A 28 -9.65 21.67 -0.90
C ILE A 28 -8.78 22.83 -1.40
N GLU A 29 -7.45 22.62 -1.42
CA GLU A 29 -6.49 23.64 -1.80
C GLU A 29 -6.35 23.80 -3.33
N ASP A 30 -5.40 24.65 -3.78
CA ASP A 30 -5.27 25.14 -5.15
C ASP A 30 -4.87 24.05 -6.17
N ASP A 31 -3.76 23.33 -5.90
CA ASP A 31 -3.17 22.34 -6.82
C ASP A 31 -3.75 20.94 -6.53
N VAL A 32 -5.05 20.79 -6.78
CA VAL A 32 -5.80 19.54 -6.49
C VAL A 32 -6.60 19.12 -7.71
N ILE A 33 -6.54 17.85 -8.08
CA ILE A 33 -7.34 17.23 -9.15
C ILE A 33 -8.17 16.10 -8.56
N ILE A 34 -9.49 16.09 -8.82
CA ILE A 34 -10.42 15.08 -8.32
C ILE A 34 -11.24 14.50 -9.47
N GLY A 35 -11.12 13.17 -9.66
CA GLY A 35 -11.81 12.43 -10.70
C GLY A 35 -13.31 12.26 -10.46
N GLU A 36 -14.00 11.91 -11.52
CA GLU A 36 -15.46 11.76 -11.60
C GLU A 36 -16.01 10.80 -10.54
N GLY A 37 -17.17 11.12 -9.98
CA GLY A 37 -17.90 10.27 -9.04
C GLY A 37 -17.27 10.15 -7.66
N THR A 38 -16.17 10.86 -7.40
CA THR A 38 -15.50 10.81 -6.09
C THR A 38 -16.33 11.50 -5.01
N SER A 39 -16.42 10.84 -3.86
CA SER A 39 -17.18 11.30 -2.69
C SER A 39 -16.25 11.64 -1.53
N ILE A 40 -16.33 12.86 -1.04
CA ILE A 40 -15.53 13.39 0.06
C ILE A 40 -16.48 13.75 1.20
N ALA A 41 -16.26 13.14 2.37
CA ALA A 41 -17.08 13.36 3.55
C ALA A 41 -16.79 14.72 4.22
N SER A 42 -17.25 14.89 5.44
CA SER A 42 -17.07 16.13 6.21
C SER A 42 -15.65 16.24 6.80
N SER A 43 -15.19 17.49 7.00
CA SER A 43 -13.95 17.84 7.73
C SER A 43 -12.69 17.19 7.14
N VAL A 44 -12.66 16.96 5.84
CA VAL A 44 -11.50 16.42 5.11
C VAL A 44 -10.59 17.58 4.69
N LEU A 45 -9.29 17.40 4.77
CA LEU A 45 -8.30 18.29 4.15
C LEU A 45 -7.68 17.62 2.93
N ILE A 46 -7.84 18.25 1.76
CA ILE A 46 -7.13 17.85 0.55
C ILE A 46 -6.16 18.99 0.19
N ALA A 47 -4.89 18.74 0.50
CA ALA A 47 -3.83 19.72 0.33
C ALA A 47 -3.25 19.72 -1.08
N ASN A 48 -2.47 20.76 -1.40
CA ASN A 48 -1.80 20.93 -2.68
C ASN A 48 -0.96 19.71 -3.08
N GLY A 49 -1.06 19.32 -4.36
CA GLY A 49 -0.38 18.16 -4.93
C GLY A 49 -1.21 16.87 -4.89
N ALA A 50 -2.46 16.91 -4.42
CA ALA A 50 -3.36 15.76 -4.47
C ALA A 50 -3.87 15.50 -5.88
N LYS A 51 -3.75 14.25 -6.36
CA LYS A 51 -4.35 13.76 -7.60
C LYS A 51 -5.19 12.53 -7.29
N ILE A 52 -6.50 12.69 -7.26
CA ILE A 52 -7.45 11.67 -6.84
C ILE A 52 -8.20 11.14 -8.06
N GLY A 53 -8.23 9.83 -8.21
CA GLY A 53 -8.91 9.12 -9.30
C GLY A 53 -10.42 9.20 -9.25
N LYS A 54 -11.07 8.34 -10.04
CA LYS A 54 -12.53 8.24 -10.15
C LYS A 54 -13.12 7.35 -9.07
N ASN A 55 -14.36 7.66 -8.66
CA ASN A 55 -15.14 6.85 -7.72
C ASN A 55 -14.40 6.57 -6.39
N VAL A 56 -13.50 7.46 -5.99
CA VAL A 56 -12.80 7.35 -4.71
C VAL A 56 -13.72 7.79 -3.58
N THR A 57 -13.69 7.08 -2.46
CA THR A 57 -14.40 7.48 -1.25
C THR A 57 -13.42 7.93 -0.20
N ILE A 58 -13.56 9.16 0.30
CA ILE A 58 -12.73 9.72 1.37
C ILE A 58 -13.62 10.06 2.55
N ALA A 59 -13.42 9.33 3.65
CA ALA A 59 -14.24 9.44 4.86
C ALA A 59 -13.86 10.64 5.73
N HIS A 60 -14.67 10.87 6.76
CA HIS A 60 -14.55 11.98 7.70
C HIS A 60 -13.14 12.15 8.28
N GLY A 61 -12.65 13.38 8.32
CA GLY A 61 -11.40 13.75 8.99
C GLY A 61 -10.13 13.24 8.31
N ALA A 62 -10.23 12.66 7.11
CA ALA A 62 -9.02 12.25 6.36
C ALA A 62 -8.20 13.48 5.93
N VAL A 63 -6.87 13.31 5.85
CA VAL A 63 -5.91 14.38 5.53
C VAL A 63 -4.99 13.91 4.40
N ILE A 64 -5.13 14.50 3.21
CA ILE A 64 -4.51 14.01 1.99
C ILE A 64 -3.49 15.02 1.44
N ALA A 65 -2.33 14.53 1.01
CA ALA A 65 -1.25 15.28 0.34
C ALA A 65 -0.60 16.38 1.20
N THR A 66 -0.66 16.28 2.51
CA THR A 66 0.09 17.21 3.36
C THR A 66 1.59 17.02 3.21
N LYS A 67 2.34 18.03 3.69
CA LYS A 67 3.81 18.02 3.63
C LYS A 67 4.38 16.75 4.25
N PRO A 68 5.47 16.18 3.65
CA PRO A 68 6.21 15.10 4.28
C PRO A 68 6.63 15.39 5.71
N GLN A 69 6.58 14.39 6.57
CA GLN A 69 7.15 14.45 7.92
C GLN A 69 8.65 14.10 7.86
N ASP A 70 9.36 14.78 6.96
CA ASP A 70 10.81 14.64 6.74
C ASP A 70 11.47 15.99 6.94
N LEU A 71 12.44 16.06 7.86
CA LEU A 71 13.19 17.28 8.15
C LEU A 71 14.01 17.80 6.96
N LYS A 72 14.26 16.96 5.96
CA LYS A 72 14.97 17.33 4.73
C LYS A 72 14.08 17.93 3.66
N PHE A 73 12.75 17.91 3.85
CA PHE A 73 11.81 18.43 2.87
C PHE A 73 11.96 19.95 2.72
N GLY A 74 12.43 20.41 1.55
CA GLY A 74 12.73 21.80 1.23
C GLY A 74 11.54 22.62 0.70
N GLY A 75 10.35 22.01 0.55
CA GLY A 75 9.18 22.68 -0.03
C GLY A 75 9.02 22.42 -1.53
N GLU A 76 9.71 21.44 -2.08
CA GLU A 76 9.64 21.05 -3.49
C GLU A 76 8.22 20.66 -3.92
N LYS A 77 7.93 20.86 -5.21
CA LYS A 77 6.63 20.50 -5.79
C LYS A 77 6.53 19.00 -5.98
N THR A 78 5.75 18.36 -5.13
CA THR A 78 5.56 16.91 -5.09
C THR A 78 4.09 16.55 -4.94
N TYR A 79 3.74 15.27 -5.11
CA TYR A 79 2.36 14.83 -5.25
C TYR A 79 2.01 13.67 -4.33
N ALA A 80 0.69 13.49 -4.11
CA ALA A 80 0.09 12.27 -3.62
C ALA A 80 -0.99 11.83 -4.61
N THR A 81 -0.93 10.59 -5.08
CA THR A 81 -1.89 10.04 -6.04
C THR A 81 -2.73 8.93 -5.41
N ILE A 82 -4.03 8.91 -5.70
CA ILE A 82 -4.95 7.87 -5.26
C ILE A 82 -5.68 7.32 -6.48
N GLY A 83 -5.53 6.02 -6.71
CA GLY A 83 -6.15 5.31 -7.84
C GLY A 83 -7.66 5.13 -7.70
N ASP A 84 -8.30 4.84 -8.82
CA ASP A 84 -9.74 4.71 -8.95
C ASP A 84 -10.34 3.67 -7.99
N ASN A 85 -11.59 3.89 -7.56
CA ASN A 85 -12.38 3.02 -6.70
C ASN A 85 -11.77 2.72 -5.33
N SER A 86 -10.76 3.45 -4.91
CA SER A 86 -10.13 3.26 -3.60
C SER A 86 -10.96 3.94 -2.50
N VAL A 87 -10.92 3.36 -1.30
CA VAL A 87 -11.65 3.84 -0.13
C VAL A 87 -10.67 4.17 0.97
N LEU A 88 -10.65 5.44 1.40
CA LEU A 88 -9.89 5.91 2.55
C LEU A 88 -10.87 6.21 3.68
N ARG A 89 -10.72 5.48 4.79
CA ARG A 89 -11.59 5.60 5.94
C ARG A 89 -11.19 6.76 6.85
N GLU A 90 -11.92 6.89 7.94
CA GLU A 90 -11.86 8.01 8.86
C GLU A 90 -10.43 8.26 9.36
N TYR A 91 -10.03 9.53 9.37
CA TYR A 91 -8.75 10.00 9.90
C TYR A 91 -7.51 9.35 9.25
N THR A 92 -7.65 8.78 8.04
CA THR A 92 -6.49 8.35 7.26
C THR A 92 -5.64 9.55 6.88
N THR A 93 -4.31 9.41 6.97
CA THR A 93 -3.38 10.47 6.58
C THR A 93 -2.44 9.99 5.48
N VAL A 94 -2.25 10.82 4.45
CA VAL A 94 -1.35 10.55 3.32
C VAL A 94 -0.46 11.75 3.10
N ASN A 95 0.84 11.59 3.24
CA ASN A 95 1.79 12.63 2.88
C ASN A 95 2.14 12.55 1.38
N ARG A 96 2.41 13.70 0.75
CA ARG A 96 2.97 13.71 -0.60
C ARG A 96 4.44 13.30 -0.60
N GLY A 97 5.01 13.02 -1.78
CA GLY A 97 6.41 12.61 -1.92
C GLY A 97 7.41 13.70 -1.56
N THR A 98 8.68 13.32 -1.53
CA THR A 98 9.84 14.23 -1.46
C THR A 98 10.54 14.30 -2.81
N ALA A 99 11.67 15.03 -2.90
CA ALA A 99 12.50 15.06 -4.11
C ALA A 99 13.02 13.68 -4.54
N ALA A 100 13.00 12.68 -3.65
CA ALA A 100 13.50 11.34 -3.94
C ALA A 100 12.67 10.61 -5.02
N HIS A 101 11.33 10.62 -4.88
CA HIS A 101 10.41 9.99 -5.84
C HIS A 101 9.40 10.99 -6.45
N GLY A 102 9.26 12.16 -5.85
CA GLY A 102 8.30 13.18 -6.29
C GLY A 102 6.85 12.86 -5.99
N THR A 103 6.51 11.62 -5.64
CA THR A 103 5.12 11.18 -5.45
C THR A 103 5.01 10.06 -4.43
N SER A 104 4.00 10.14 -3.57
CA SER A 104 3.46 8.98 -2.85
C SER A 104 2.23 8.47 -3.59
N SER A 105 2.08 7.16 -3.78
CA SER A 105 1.00 6.61 -4.59
C SER A 105 0.23 5.50 -3.89
N ILE A 106 -1.09 5.52 -4.04
CA ILE A 106 -2.02 4.45 -3.69
C ILE A 106 -2.67 3.98 -4.99
N GLY A 107 -2.64 2.68 -5.26
CA GLY A 107 -3.23 2.06 -6.45
C GLY A 107 -4.75 2.07 -6.44
N LYS A 108 -5.34 1.30 -7.35
CA LYS A 108 -6.80 1.17 -7.53
C LYS A 108 -7.38 0.13 -6.59
N ASN A 109 -8.68 0.27 -6.30
CA ASN A 109 -9.46 -0.68 -5.50
C ASN A 109 -8.85 -0.96 -4.12
N CYS A 110 -8.09 -0.03 -3.57
CA CYS A 110 -7.49 -0.16 -2.25
C CYS A 110 -8.51 0.14 -1.14
N PHE A 111 -8.36 -0.55 0.00
CA PHE A 111 -9.16 -0.29 1.19
C PHE A 111 -8.26 0.10 2.36
N ILE A 112 -8.17 1.40 2.62
CA ILE A 112 -7.33 1.98 3.67
C ILE A 112 -8.23 2.30 4.85
N MET A 113 -8.13 1.51 5.92
CA MET A 113 -9.01 1.62 7.07
C MET A 113 -8.61 2.78 8.00
N ALA A 114 -9.48 3.04 8.97
CA ALA A 114 -9.38 4.20 9.85
C ALA A 114 -8.02 4.31 10.56
N TYR A 115 -7.54 5.56 10.69
CA TYR A 115 -6.28 5.92 11.34
C TYR A 115 -5.01 5.36 10.67
N ALA A 116 -5.09 4.78 9.47
CA ALA A 116 -3.90 4.38 8.75
C ALA A 116 -3.08 5.61 8.32
N HIS A 117 -1.75 5.50 8.37
CA HIS A 117 -0.83 6.55 7.94
C HIS A 117 0.05 6.05 6.79
N ILE A 118 0.10 6.81 5.71
CA ILE A 118 0.98 6.59 4.57
C ILE A 118 1.95 7.77 4.48
N ALA A 119 3.22 7.55 4.85
CA ALA A 119 4.25 8.56 4.77
C ALA A 119 4.70 8.82 3.31
N HIS A 120 5.62 9.75 3.14
CA HIS A 120 6.14 10.19 1.86
C HIS A 120 6.82 9.08 1.06
N ASP A 121 6.76 9.19 -0.26
CA ASP A 121 7.44 8.30 -1.21
C ASP A 121 7.03 6.82 -1.12
N CYS A 122 5.91 6.51 -0.47
CA CYS A 122 5.34 5.17 -0.48
C CYS A 122 4.70 4.86 -1.83
N VAL A 123 4.90 3.65 -2.33
CA VAL A 123 4.26 3.11 -3.54
C VAL A 123 3.42 1.91 -3.15
N ILE A 124 2.10 2.05 -3.24
CA ILE A 124 1.12 1.02 -2.89
C ILE A 124 0.42 0.57 -4.16
N GLY A 125 0.48 -0.73 -4.44
CA GLY A 125 -0.15 -1.37 -5.60
C GLY A 125 -1.68 -1.41 -5.54
N ASP A 126 -2.28 -2.16 -6.45
CA ASP A 126 -3.72 -2.31 -6.56
C ASP A 126 -4.29 -3.35 -5.58
N ASN A 127 -5.55 -3.19 -5.20
CA ASN A 127 -6.29 -4.13 -4.34
C ASN A 127 -5.64 -4.37 -2.97
N VAL A 128 -4.90 -3.41 -2.45
CA VAL A 128 -4.25 -3.49 -1.14
C VAL A 128 -5.24 -3.15 -0.02
N ILE A 129 -5.15 -3.89 1.08
CA ILE A 129 -5.92 -3.62 2.29
C ILE A 129 -4.95 -3.27 3.43
N LEU A 130 -5.07 -2.07 3.95
CA LEU A 130 -4.42 -1.64 5.19
C LEU A 130 -5.47 -1.55 6.29
N ALA A 131 -5.39 -2.43 7.29
CA ALA A 131 -6.33 -2.41 8.39
C ALA A 131 -6.09 -1.21 9.33
N ASN A 132 -6.97 -1.05 10.34
CA ASN A 132 -6.93 0.11 11.23
C ASN A 132 -5.55 0.34 11.84
N SER A 133 -5.12 1.60 11.84
CA SER A 133 -3.86 2.04 12.48
C SER A 133 -2.60 1.37 11.92
N VAL A 134 -2.60 0.96 10.67
CA VAL A 134 -1.37 0.59 9.96
C VAL A 134 -0.55 1.87 9.74
N ASN A 135 0.73 1.84 10.12
CA ASN A 135 1.62 2.98 9.98
C ASN A 135 2.78 2.64 9.05
N LEU A 136 2.76 3.22 7.85
CA LEU A 136 3.83 3.09 6.87
C LEU A 136 4.81 4.26 7.03
N ALA A 137 6.08 3.94 7.32
CA ALA A 137 7.16 4.92 7.24
C ALA A 137 7.49 5.28 5.77
N GLY A 138 8.42 6.20 5.51
CA GLY A 138 8.73 6.63 4.15
C GLY A 138 9.33 5.53 3.26
N HIS A 139 9.16 5.67 1.93
CA HIS A 139 9.78 4.84 0.89
C HIS A 139 9.40 3.35 0.95
N ILE A 140 8.22 3.01 1.41
CA ILE A 140 7.73 1.63 1.42
C ILE A 140 7.12 1.29 0.06
N GLU A 141 7.45 0.10 -0.45
CA GLU A 141 6.85 -0.47 -1.65
C GLU A 141 5.94 -1.64 -1.27
N ILE A 142 4.67 -1.58 -1.65
CA ILE A 142 3.68 -2.64 -1.42
C ILE A 142 3.15 -3.06 -2.78
N ASP A 143 3.35 -4.32 -3.15
CA ASP A 143 2.82 -4.89 -4.37
C ASP A 143 1.31 -5.17 -4.25
N ASP A 144 0.69 -5.62 -5.34
CA ASP A 144 -0.76 -5.84 -5.43
C ASP A 144 -1.28 -6.92 -4.46
N PHE A 145 -2.55 -6.78 -4.07
CA PHE A 145 -3.29 -7.75 -3.25
C PHE A 145 -2.71 -8.03 -1.87
N VAL A 146 -1.84 -7.19 -1.35
CA VAL A 146 -1.32 -7.29 0.01
C VAL A 146 -2.40 -6.94 1.04
N ILE A 147 -2.42 -7.68 2.15
CA ILE A 147 -3.25 -7.38 3.31
C ILE A 147 -2.36 -7.18 4.52
N ILE A 148 -2.48 -6.03 5.17
CA ILE A 148 -1.78 -5.73 6.43
C ILE A 148 -2.80 -5.61 7.55
N GLY A 149 -2.66 -6.46 8.57
CA GLY A 149 -3.50 -6.46 9.77
C GLY A 149 -3.37 -5.16 10.59
N GLY A 150 -4.30 -4.95 11.51
CA GLY A 150 -4.36 -3.70 12.29
C GLY A 150 -3.16 -3.50 13.22
N VAL A 151 -2.84 -2.22 13.50
CA VAL A 151 -1.79 -1.79 14.45
C VAL A 151 -0.41 -2.34 14.05
N VAL A 152 -0.09 -2.29 12.76
CA VAL A 152 1.20 -2.76 12.21
C VAL A 152 2.06 -1.57 11.78
N PRO A 153 3.17 -1.27 12.47
CA PRO A 153 4.18 -0.33 11.98
C PRO A 153 5.14 -1.04 11.01
N VAL A 154 5.33 -0.43 9.83
CA VAL A 154 6.25 -0.89 8.79
C VAL A 154 7.46 0.03 8.72
N HIS A 155 8.66 -0.53 8.79
CA HIS A 155 9.91 0.25 8.75
C HIS A 155 10.16 0.84 7.36
N GLN A 156 10.79 2.01 7.30
CA GLN A 156 11.13 2.66 6.02
C GLN A 156 11.94 1.76 5.08
N PHE A 157 11.72 1.92 3.78
CA PHE A 157 12.35 1.16 2.69
C PHE A 157 12.01 -0.33 2.65
N VAL A 158 11.04 -0.79 3.42
CA VAL A 158 10.57 -2.18 3.35
C VAL A 158 9.78 -2.38 2.06
N LYS A 159 10.00 -3.56 1.44
CA LYS A 159 9.23 -4.04 0.30
C LYS A 159 8.32 -5.19 0.73
N ILE A 160 7.06 -5.15 0.32
CA ILE A 160 6.07 -6.19 0.63
C ILE A 160 5.55 -6.74 -0.69
N GLY A 161 5.87 -8.01 -0.96
CA GLY A 161 5.52 -8.67 -2.20
C GLY A 161 4.05 -9.02 -2.32
N ALA A 162 3.60 -9.17 -3.56
CA ALA A 162 2.21 -9.39 -3.93
C ALA A 162 1.56 -10.56 -3.17
N HIS A 163 0.26 -10.42 -2.87
CA HIS A 163 -0.54 -11.42 -2.16
C HIS A 163 -0.07 -11.79 -0.74
N ALA A 164 0.90 -11.07 -0.17
CA ALA A 164 1.33 -11.30 1.21
C ALA A 164 0.22 -10.94 2.21
N MET A 165 0.20 -11.65 3.33
CA MET A 165 -0.68 -11.41 4.47
C MET A 165 0.15 -11.19 5.73
N ILE A 166 0.04 -10.02 6.34
CA ILE A 166 0.71 -9.67 7.59
C ILE A 166 -0.33 -9.68 8.72
N GLY A 167 -0.09 -10.48 9.76
CA GLY A 167 -0.92 -10.51 10.96
C GLY A 167 -0.91 -9.16 11.70
N GLY A 168 -1.99 -8.86 12.42
CA GLY A 168 -2.10 -7.63 13.20
C GLY A 168 -1.18 -7.58 14.42
N GLY A 169 -0.78 -6.35 14.82
CA GLY A 169 0.00 -6.12 16.05
C GLY A 169 1.51 -6.39 15.94
N PHE A 170 2.03 -6.69 14.74
CA PHE A 170 3.45 -7.01 14.56
C PHE A 170 4.21 -5.89 13.85
N ARG A 171 5.43 -5.59 14.31
CA ARG A 171 6.33 -4.68 13.61
C ARG A 171 6.98 -5.38 12.41
N VAL A 172 7.00 -4.72 11.25
CA VAL A 172 7.65 -5.22 10.02
C VAL A 172 9.00 -4.52 9.80
N PRO A 173 10.13 -5.14 10.15
CA PRO A 173 11.46 -4.52 10.03
C PRO A 173 12.19 -4.85 8.72
N GLN A 174 11.78 -5.90 8.01
CA GLN A 174 12.44 -6.47 6.82
C GLN A 174 11.43 -6.75 5.72
N ASP A 175 11.93 -7.04 4.51
CA ASP A 175 11.12 -7.31 3.34
C ASP A 175 10.28 -8.59 3.50
N ILE A 176 9.06 -8.54 2.98
CA ILE A 176 8.11 -9.66 3.02
C ILE A 176 7.99 -10.27 1.63
N CYS A 177 8.32 -11.54 1.52
CA CYS A 177 8.28 -12.28 0.25
C CYS A 177 6.85 -12.32 -0.34
N PRO A 178 6.68 -12.28 -1.68
CA PRO A 178 5.37 -12.47 -2.32
C PRO A 178 4.69 -13.75 -1.84
N TYR A 179 3.39 -13.70 -1.65
CA TYR A 179 2.54 -14.81 -1.21
C TYR A 179 2.73 -15.26 0.25
N ALA A 180 3.58 -14.59 1.03
CA ALA A 180 3.87 -14.95 2.41
C ALA A 180 2.65 -14.77 3.33
N MET A 181 2.55 -15.63 4.32
CA MET A 181 1.88 -15.35 5.57
C MET A 181 2.94 -15.10 6.64
N VAL A 182 2.87 -13.95 7.31
CA VAL A 182 3.82 -13.58 8.36
C VAL A 182 3.11 -13.22 9.66
N GLY A 183 3.73 -13.59 10.76
CA GLY A 183 3.20 -13.35 12.10
C GLY A 183 4.20 -13.76 13.19
N GLY A 184 3.80 -13.58 14.44
CA GLY A 184 4.61 -13.97 15.60
C GLY A 184 5.54 -12.87 16.11
N TYR A 185 6.14 -13.14 17.27
CA TYR A 185 7.07 -12.24 17.92
C TYR A 185 8.35 -13.00 18.32
N PRO A 186 9.50 -12.70 17.69
CA PRO A 186 9.70 -11.80 16.58
C PRO A 186 8.91 -12.17 15.33
N LEU A 187 8.68 -11.20 14.40
CA LEU A 187 7.98 -11.45 13.14
C LEU A 187 8.72 -12.50 12.33
N LYS A 188 7.98 -13.50 11.83
CA LYS A 188 8.53 -14.61 11.01
C LYS A 188 7.60 -14.91 9.84
N THR A 189 8.16 -15.45 8.77
CA THR A 189 7.39 -16.12 7.74
C THR A 189 6.88 -17.45 8.29
N VAL A 190 5.56 -17.56 8.50
CA VAL A 190 4.93 -18.77 9.04
C VAL A 190 4.49 -19.74 7.95
N GLY A 191 4.53 -19.32 6.70
CA GLY A 191 4.25 -20.14 5.53
C GLY A 191 3.73 -19.34 4.34
N LEU A 192 3.09 -20.07 3.42
CA LEU A 192 2.39 -19.51 2.28
C LEU A 192 0.99 -19.04 2.69
N ASN A 193 0.51 -17.92 2.14
CA ASN A 193 -0.87 -17.45 2.27
C ASN A 193 -1.85 -18.31 1.45
N ALA A 194 -1.81 -19.63 1.63
CA ALA A 194 -2.56 -20.59 0.82
C ALA A 194 -4.08 -20.32 0.82
N ILE A 195 -4.65 -19.88 1.94
CA ILE A 195 -6.08 -19.55 2.04
C ILE A 195 -6.42 -18.34 1.17
N GLY A 196 -5.59 -17.28 1.23
CA GLY A 196 -5.77 -16.09 0.41
C GLY A 196 -5.65 -16.39 -1.08
N LEU A 197 -4.68 -17.21 -1.47
CA LEU A 197 -4.48 -17.63 -2.85
C LEU A 197 -5.66 -18.45 -3.38
N LYS A 198 -6.15 -19.44 -2.63
CA LYS A 198 -7.36 -20.23 -2.97
C LYS A 198 -8.59 -19.35 -3.17
N ARG A 199 -8.82 -18.37 -2.28
CA ARG A 199 -9.95 -17.43 -2.39
C ARG A 199 -9.86 -16.55 -3.64
N ARG A 200 -8.66 -16.31 -4.15
CA ARG A 200 -8.39 -15.55 -5.38
C ARG A 200 -8.32 -16.40 -6.64
N GLY A 201 -8.62 -17.70 -6.54
CA GLY A 201 -8.74 -18.59 -7.69
C GLY A 201 -7.42 -19.17 -8.21
N PHE A 202 -6.34 -19.13 -7.43
CA PHE A 202 -5.09 -19.78 -7.81
C PHE A 202 -5.28 -21.30 -7.91
N ASP A 203 -4.77 -21.88 -8.99
CA ASP A 203 -4.82 -23.33 -9.23
C ASP A 203 -4.05 -24.11 -8.17
N LYS A 204 -4.54 -25.33 -7.88
CA LYS A 204 -3.91 -26.21 -6.89
C LYS A 204 -2.44 -26.51 -7.23
N GLU A 205 -2.13 -26.69 -8.53
CA GLU A 205 -0.76 -26.94 -8.97
C GLU A 205 0.16 -25.76 -8.76
N VAL A 206 -0.32 -24.54 -9.02
CA VAL A 206 0.42 -23.30 -8.72
C VAL A 206 0.71 -23.21 -7.22
N ILE A 207 -0.32 -23.43 -6.38
CA ILE A 207 -0.14 -23.40 -4.92
C ILE A 207 0.88 -24.46 -4.48
N ARG A 208 0.84 -25.68 -5.04
CA ARG A 208 1.81 -26.74 -4.72
C ARG A 208 3.24 -26.36 -5.06
N LYS A 209 3.48 -25.71 -6.21
CA LYS A 209 4.81 -25.23 -6.61
C LYS A 209 5.31 -24.09 -5.71
N LEU A 210 4.41 -23.20 -5.32
CA LEU A 210 4.71 -22.17 -4.33
C LEU A 210 5.04 -22.76 -2.95
N GLU A 211 4.33 -23.80 -2.50
CA GLU A 211 4.65 -24.51 -1.25
C GLU A 211 6.04 -25.18 -1.30
N GLN A 212 6.40 -25.79 -2.42
CA GLN A 212 7.75 -26.34 -2.64
C GLN A 212 8.82 -25.26 -2.56
N THR A 213 8.59 -24.13 -3.25
CA THR A 213 9.50 -22.97 -3.22
C THR A 213 9.66 -22.42 -1.81
N TYR A 214 8.58 -22.27 -1.06
CA TYR A 214 8.59 -21.80 0.32
C TYR A 214 9.31 -22.73 1.28
N LYS A 215 9.12 -24.04 1.10
CA LYS A 215 9.84 -25.06 1.88
C LYS A 215 11.37 -24.93 1.70
N LEU A 216 11.83 -24.73 0.48
CA LEU A 216 13.26 -24.52 0.20
C LEU A 216 13.78 -23.19 0.74
N LEU A 217 13.00 -22.10 0.58
CA LEU A 217 13.45 -20.75 0.92
C LEU A 217 13.46 -20.48 2.44
N PHE A 218 12.49 -21.00 3.18
CA PHE A 218 12.25 -20.65 4.57
C PHE A 218 12.39 -21.79 5.57
N PHE A 219 12.25 -23.06 5.14
CA PHE A 219 12.12 -24.19 6.06
C PHE A 219 13.15 -25.31 5.82
N SER A 220 14.15 -25.09 4.97
CA SER A 220 15.20 -26.08 4.66
C SER A 220 16.51 -25.89 5.42
N GLY A 221 16.64 -24.79 6.19
CA GLY A 221 17.91 -24.42 6.84
C GLY A 221 18.96 -23.82 5.90
N LEU A 222 18.64 -23.64 4.61
CA LEU A 222 19.53 -23.04 3.63
C LEU A 222 19.57 -21.50 3.77
N ASN A 223 20.72 -20.91 3.43
CA ASN A 223 20.74 -19.46 3.20
C ASN A 223 20.00 -19.11 1.89
N THR A 224 19.72 -17.82 1.66
CA THR A 224 18.90 -17.38 0.52
C THR A 224 19.53 -17.77 -0.83
N THR A 225 20.86 -17.63 -0.99
CA THR A 225 21.57 -17.98 -2.24
C THR A 225 21.44 -19.48 -2.54
N GLN A 226 21.75 -20.33 -1.54
CA GLN A 226 21.62 -21.79 -1.68
C GLN A 226 20.17 -22.22 -1.98
N ALA A 227 19.20 -21.56 -1.31
CA ALA A 227 17.80 -21.85 -1.57
C ALA A 227 17.39 -21.49 -3.00
N VAL A 228 17.84 -20.35 -3.53
CA VAL A 228 17.60 -19.93 -4.93
C VAL A 228 18.23 -20.92 -5.92
N GLU A 229 19.48 -21.36 -5.70
CA GLU A 229 20.12 -22.37 -6.53
C GLU A 229 19.31 -23.67 -6.56
N LYS A 230 18.84 -24.10 -5.39
CA LYS A 230 18.05 -25.34 -5.26
C LYS A 230 16.64 -25.20 -5.86
N ILE A 231 16.00 -24.04 -5.72
CA ILE A 231 14.73 -23.76 -6.39
C ILE A 231 14.90 -23.86 -7.92
N ASN A 232 15.94 -23.26 -8.49
CA ASN A 232 16.20 -23.33 -9.92
C ASN A 232 16.48 -24.76 -10.42
N ALA A 233 17.02 -25.65 -9.58
CA ALA A 233 17.32 -27.02 -9.93
C ALA A 233 16.13 -27.99 -9.75
N GLU A 234 15.27 -27.78 -8.77
CA GLU A 234 14.27 -28.76 -8.33
C GLU A 234 12.81 -28.33 -8.55
N VAL A 235 12.54 -27.03 -8.76
CA VAL A 235 11.17 -26.52 -8.93
C VAL A 235 10.98 -26.02 -10.35
N GLU A 236 9.86 -26.38 -10.98
CA GLU A 236 9.48 -25.79 -12.26
C GLU A 236 9.23 -24.28 -12.08
N ILE A 237 9.94 -23.47 -12.85
CA ILE A 237 9.87 -22.01 -12.77
C ILE A 237 8.64 -21.52 -13.55
N ILE A 238 7.50 -21.56 -12.90
CA ILE A 238 6.29 -20.92 -13.37
C ILE A 238 6.32 -19.40 -13.07
N TYR A 239 5.36 -18.63 -13.60
CA TYR A 239 5.31 -17.19 -13.43
C TYR A 239 5.38 -16.76 -11.95
N GLU A 240 4.62 -17.41 -11.07
CA GLU A 240 4.55 -17.08 -9.65
C GLU A 240 5.85 -17.39 -8.89
N VAL A 241 6.56 -18.45 -9.29
CA VAL A 241 7.89 -18.75 -8.76
C VAL A 241 8.89 -17.71 -9.23
N GLN A 242 8.82 -17.29 -10.50
CA GLN A 242 9.66 -16.23 -11.03
C GLN A 242 9.46 -14.90 -10.29
N VAL A 243 8.21 -14.55 -9.94
CA VAL A 243 7.90 -13.37 -9.10
C VAL A 243 8.65 -13.41 -7.77
N ILE A 244 8.72 -14.57 -7.11
CA ILE A 244 9.51 -14.73 -5.87
C ILE A 244 11.01 -14.50 -6.14
N LEU A 245 11.55 -15.11 -7.18
CA LEU A 245 12.98 -14.99 -7.51
C LEU A 245 13.37 -13.54 -7.85
N ASP A 246 12.52 -12.83 -8.57
CA ASP A 246 12.76 -11.43 -8.92
C ASP A 246 12.58 -10.50 -7.70
N PHE A 247 11.64 -10.80 -6.80
CA PHE A 247 11.52 -10.10 -5.54
C PHE A 247 12.79 -10.24 -4.68
N ILE A 248 13.36 -11.46 -4.60
CA ILE A 248 14.61 -11.70 -3.85
C ILE A 248 15.75 -10.83 -4.39
N LYS A 249 15.87 -10.68 -5.72
CA LYS A 249 16.89 -9.82 -6.34
C LYS A 249 16.75 -8.34 -5.99
N ARG A 250 15.51 -7.83 -5.88
CA ARG A 250 15.22 -6.42 -5.54
C ARG A 250 15.16 -6.14 -4.03
N SER A 251 15.19 -7.19 -3.20
CA SER A 251 15.17 -7.04 -1.74
C SER A 251 16.46 -6.40 -1.25
N THR A 252 16.35 -5.32 -0.48
CA THR A 252 17.49 -4.56 0.05
C THR A 252 17.62 -4.66 1.55
N ARG A 253 16.54 -5.03 2.26
CA ARG A 253 16.53 -5.15 3.72
C ARG A 253 16.64 -6.59 4.22
N GLY A 254 16.78 -7.55 3.31
CA GLY A 254 16.71 -8.97 3.61
C GLY A 254 15.27 -9.45 3.87
N LEU A 255 15.06 -10.74 3.66
CA LEU A 255 13.75 -11.36 3.85
C LEU A 255 13.44 -11.62 5.32
N THR A 256 12.20 -11.38 5.73
CA THR A 256 11.65 -11.87 6.99
C THR A 256 11.62 -13.41 6.95
N LYS A 257 12.43 -14.07 7.77
CA LYS A 257 12.54 -15.55 7.86
C LYS A 257 11.93 -16.08 9.13
#